data_7eb1bea265f6b5888e704a0773a0f7f6
#
_entry.id   7eb1bea265f6b5888e704a0773a0f7f6
#
_cell.length_a   1.000
_cell.length_b   1.000
_cell.length_c   1.000
_cell.angle_alpha   90.00
_cell.angle_beta   90.00
_cell.angle_gamma   90.00
#
_symmetry.space_group_name_H-M   'P 1'
#
loop_
_entity.id
_entity.type
_entity.pdbx_description
1 polymer ?
#
loop_
_entity_poly.entity_id
_entity_poly.type
_entity_poly.pdbx_seq_one_letter_code
_entity_poly.pdbx_strand_id
1 'polypeptide(L)'
;MNDLTTLHLQQFYKKLLAEGRVERIEAQKQPKGLSAKTVRNIHQIISSALKLAVEQRLIARNPADGCALPKAERKEMQTLPVEQLTSFLREAKDSGVFALYYIDLTTGLRRGELLGLKWSDIDLGKGDLRVQRQIGRINGKIIEMPLKTKNAYRTLPLSADAISVLKIQKCKVGNSEWVFPSPTGGPMSPDSVLHMLHRVLKRAGLPKVRFHDLRHTFATLALQNGVDIKTVSGMLGHFSAGFTLDTYAHVTTSAKREAAKTMGNLLSGAV
;
A
#
# COMPACT_ATOMS: atom_id res chain seq x y z
N MET A 1 27.41 20.58 -19.09
CA MET A 1 26.27 20.90 -18.17
C MET A 1 25.84 22.36 -18.29
N ASN A 2 26.71 23.29 -18.63
CA ASN A 2 26.37 24.72 -18.72
C ASN A 2 25.32 25.06 -19.81
N ASP A 3 25.06 24.16 -20.76
CA ASP A 3 24.11 24.37 -21.86
C ASP A 3 22.68 23.87 -21.52
N LEU A 4 22.50 23.24 -20.36
CA LEU A 4 21.18 22.76 -19.96
C LEU A 4 20.33 23.93 -19.43
N THR A 5 19.22 24.20 -20.13
CA THR A 5 18.31 25.30 -19.79
C THR A 5 16.97 24.78 -19.27
N THR A 6 16.22 25.67 -18.61
CA THR A 6 14.83 25.39 -18.20
C THR A 6 13.96 25.01 -19.42
N LEU A 7 14.18 25.64 -20.57
CA LEU A 7 13.45 25.33 -21.80
C LEU A 7 13.70 23.89 -22.26
N HIS A 8 14.94 23.41 -22.21
CA HIS A 8 15.29 22.03 -22.57
C HIS A 8 14.56 21.02 -21.65
N LEU A 9 14.53 21.29 -20.35
CA LEU A 9 13.80 20.43 -19.39
C LEU A 9 12.30 20.47 -19.64
N GLN A 10 11.74 21.64 -19.93
CA GLN A 10 10.31 21.79 -20.21
C GLN A 10 9.91 21.02 -21.49
N GLN A 11 10.72 21.09 -22.55
CA GLN A 11 10.51 20.32 -23.77
C GLN A 11 10.63 18.81 -23.51
N PHE A 12 11.61 18.40 -22.72
CA PHE A 12 11.78 17.00 -22.30
C PHE A 12 10.55 16.48 -21.55
N TYR A 13 10.00 17.24 -20.58
CA TYR A 13 8.79 16.82 -19.85
C TYR A 13 7.56 16.75 -20.76
N LYS A 14 7.45 17.68 -21.73
CA LYS A 14 6.37 17.63 -22.73
C LYS A 14 6.49 16.35 -23.59
N LYS A 15 7.70 15.99 -24.01
CA LYS A 15 7.96 14.74 -24.75
C LYS A 15 7.62 13.51 -23.93
N LEU A 16 8.00 13.48 -22.65
CA LEU A 16 7.65 12.36 -21.74
C LEU A 16 6.15 12.18 -21.58
N LEU A 17 5.38 13.27 -21.51
CA LEU A 17 3.92 13.21 -21.44
C LEU A 17 3.29 12.67 -22.72
N ALA A 18 3.87 12.95 -23.88
CA ALA A 18 3.35 12.51 -25.17
C ALA A 18 3.73 11.07 -25.51
N GLU A 19 5.01 10.72 -25.36
CA GLU A 19 5.60 9.47 -25.87
C GLU A 19 6.70 8.84 -25.00
N GLY A 20 6.78 9.22 -23.74
CA GLY A 20 7.86 8.80 -22.85
C GLY A 20 7.80 7.35 -22.36
N ARG A 21 6.81 6.58 -22.76
CA ARG A 21 6.70 5.17 -22.36
C ARG A 21 7.57 4.30 -23.25
N VAL A 22 8.44 3.49 -22.63
CA VAL A 22 9.21 2.48 -23.33
C VAL A 22 8.25 1.42 -23.87
N GLU A 23 8.29 1.14 -25.15
CA GLU A 23 7.50 0.10 -25.78
C GLU A 23 7.96 -1.28 -25.29
N ARG A 24 7.04 -1.97 -24.63
CA ARG A 24 7.17 -3.37 -24.20
C ARG A 24 5.93 -4.12 -24.66
N ILE A 25 6.07 -5.41 -24.91
CA ILE A 25 4.95 -6.27 -25.35
C ILE A 25 3.73 -6.14 -24.42
N GLU A 26 3.97 -6.07 -23.09
CA GLU A 26 2.92 -5.92 -22.10
C GLU A 26 2.29 -4.50 -22.07
N ALA A 27 2.92 -3.54 -22.69
CA ALA A 27 2.49 -2.13 -22.69
C ALA A 27 1.77 -1.69 -23.98
N GLN A 28 1.58 -2.56 -24.95
CA GLN A 28 0.97 -2.22 -26.26
C GLN A 28 -0.43 -1.60 -26.16
N LYS A 29 -1.19 -1.93 -25.13
CA LYS A 29 -2.54 -1.39 -24.86
C LYS A 29 -2.51 -0.12 -23.97
N GLN A 30 -1.34 0.37 -23.58
CA GLN A 30 -1.20 1.52 -22.71
C GLN A 30 -0.94 2.80 -23.53
N PRO A 31 -1.33 3.99 -23.05
CA PRO A 31 -0.98 5.25 -23.69
C PRO A 31 0.55 5.39 -23.89
N LYS A 32 0.99 5.93 -25.01
CA LYS A 32 2.44 6.15 -25.31
C LYS A 32 3.10 7.11 -24.32
N GLY A 33 2.35 8.05 -23.75
CA GLY A 33 2.83 9.02 -22.78
C GLY A 33 2.96 8.47 -21.36
N LEU A 34 3.79 9.12 -20.55
CA LEU A 34 3.88 8.88 -19.11
C LEU A 34 2.82 9.66 -18.35
N SER A 35 2.42 9.16 -17.17
CA SER A 35 1.51 9.90 -16.31
C SER A 35 2.17 11.18 -15.75
N ALA A 36 1.36 12.20 -15.47
CA ALA A 36 1.81 13.42 -14.80
C ALA A 36 2.61 13.13 -13.52
N LYS A 37 2.17 12.14 -12.72
CA LYS A 37 2.88 11.71 -11.51
C LYS A 37 4.27 11.16 -11.82
N THR A 38 4.43 10.37 -12.88
CA THR A 38 5.73 9.82 -13.30
C THR A 38 6.67 10.94 -13.75
N VAL A 39 6.17 11.89 -14.55
CA VAL A 39 6.97 13.05 -14.99
C VAL A 39 7.41 13.90 -13.79
N ARG A 40 6.55 14.15 -12.81
CA ARG A 40 6.93 14.84 -11.57
C ARG A 40 8.00 14.09 -10.76
N ASN A 41 7.94 12.77 -10.70
CA ASN A 41 8.98 11.97 -10.04
C ASN A 41 10.32 12.06 -10.77
N ILE A 42 10.31 12.05 -12.12
CA ILE A 42 11.52 12.24 -12.94
C ILE A 42 12.09 13.65 -12.72
N HIS A 43 11.24 14.69 -12.72
CA HIS A 43 11.65 16.06 -12.40
C HIS A 43 12.34 16.12 -11.04
N GLN A 44 11.78 15.48 -10.01
CA GLN A 44 12.36 15.52 -8.67
C GLN A 44 13.76 14.91 -8.62
N ILE A 45 14.02 13.82 -9.35
CA ILE A 45 15.35 13.22 -9.48
C ILE A 45 16.32 14.19 -10.17
N ILE A 46 15.90 14.77 -11.30
CA ILE A 46 16.71 15.73 -12.07
C ILE A 46 16.99 16.98 -11.22
N SER A 47 15.98 17.56 -10.59
CA SER A 47 16.12 18.75 -9.74
C SER A 47 17.06 18.50 -8.56
N SER A 48 16.95 17.32 -7.91
CA SER A 48 17.86 16.95 -6.81
C SER A 48 19.32 16.81 -7.27
N ALA A 49 19.55 16.20 -8.44
CA ALA A 49 20.89 16.06 -8.99
C ALA A 49 21.48 17.42 -9.38
N LEU A 50 20.68 18.29 -9.99
CA LEU A 50 21.11 19.64 -10.38
C LEU A 50 21.32 20.55 -9.15
N LYS A 51 20.54 20.37 -8.07
CA LYS A 51 20.79 21.06 -6.80
C LYS A 51 22.15 20.68 -6.23
N LEU A 52 22.50 19.39 -6.23
CA LEU A 52 23.84 18.95 -5.80
C LEU A 52 24.94 19.58 -6.69
N ALA A 53 24.72 19.70 -8.01
CA ALA A 53 25.67 20.35 -8.92
C ALA A 53 25.86 21.84 -8.60
N VAL A 54 24.81 22.55 -8.16
CA VAL A 54 24.94 23.93 -7.65
C VAL A 54 25.74 23.98 -6.36
N GLU A 55 25.46 23.10 -5.40
CA GLU A 55 26.19 23.00 -4.14
C GLU A 55 27.68 22.71 -4.35
N GLN A 56 28.00 21.89 -5.35
CA GLN A 56 29.39 21.60 -5.78
C GLN A 56 30.00 22.66 -6.71
N ARG A 57 29.30 23.77 -6.99
CA ARG A 57 29.72 24.86 -7.87
C ARG A 57 30.03 24.45 -9.32
N LEU A 58 29.42 23.36 -9.78
CA LEU A 58 29.53 22.89 -11.17
C LEU A 58 28.65 23.69 -12.13
N ILE A 59 27.56 24.27 -11.61
CA ILE A 59 26.64 25.18 -12.30
C ILE A 59 26.23 26.32 -11.36
N ALA A 60 25.92 27.48 -11.93
CA ALA A 60 25.57 28.65 -11.13
C ALA A 60 24.16 28.61 -10.53
N ARG A 61 23.22 27.94 -11.22
CA ARG A 61 21.81 27.85 -10.81
C ARG A 61 21.20 26.55 -11.30
N ASN A 62 20.15 26.11 -10.61
CA ASN A 62 19.41 24.91 -11.00
C ASN A 62 18.37 25.26 -12.10
N PRO A 63 18.53 24.80 -13.35
CA PRO A 63 17.57 25.09 -14.41
C PRO A 63 16.22 24.37 -14.24
N ALA A 64 16.11 23.42 -13.31
CA ALA A 64 14.85 22.73 -13.04
C ALA A 64 13.89 23.58 -12.20
N ASP A 65 14.36 24.54 -11.39
CA ASP A 65 13.53 25.32 -10.47
C ASP A 65 12.47 26.18 -11.20
N GLY A 66 12.71 26.58 -12.46
CA GLY A 66 11.77 27.35 -13.27
C GLY A 66 10.80 26.48 -14.10
N CYS A 67 10.78 25.15 -13.95
CA CYS A 67 9.94 24.28 -14.78
C CYS A 67 8.49 24.23 -14.29
N ALA A 68 7.54 24.43 -15.22
CA ALA A 68 6.12 24.18 -14.98
C ALA A 68 5.85 22.67 -15.04
N LEU A 69 5.30 22.13 -13.95
CA LEU A 69 5.01 20.70 -13.84
C LEU A 69 3.55 20.38 -14.13
N PRO A 70 3.24 19.25 -14.77
CA PRO A 70 1.86 18.84 -15.03
C PRO A 70 1.11 18.59 -13.71
N LYS A 71 -0.17 18.97 -13.65
CA LYS A 71 -1.03 18.64 -12.51
C LYS A 71 -1.22 17.14 -12.44
N ALA A 72 -0.92 16.56 -11.28
CA ALA A 72 -1.21 15.16 -11.03
C ALA A 72 -2.61 15.06 -10.38
N GLU A 73 -3.52 14.39 -11.04
CA GLU A 73 -4.82 14.07 -10.45
C GLU A 73 -4.64 13.08 -9.29
N ARG A 74 -5.26 13.36 -8.15
CA ARG A 74 -5.38 12.38 -7.08
C ARG A 74 -6.44 11.36 -7.51
N LYS A 75 -6.02 10.12 -7.75
CA LYS A 75 -6.98 9.03 -7.90
C LYS A 75 -7.56 8.71 -6.53
N GLU A 76 -8.86 8.69 -6.44
CA GLU A 76 -9.56 8.25 -5.24
C GLU A 76 -9.15 6.82 -4.88
N MET A 77 -9.03 6.56 -3.58
CA MET A 77 -8.76 5.24 -3.06
C MET A 77 -10.04 4.42 -3.18
N GLN A 78 -9.91 3.24 -3.78
CA GLN A 78 -11.00 2.29 -3.82
C GLN A 78 -10.92 1.40 -2.58
N THR A 79 -11.97 1.43 -1.77
CA THR A 79 -12.12 0.52 -0.62
C THR A 79 -13.28 -0.43 -0.89
N LEU A 80 -13.23 -1.62 -0.30
CA LEU A 80 -14.33 -2.57 -0.34
C LEU A 80 -15.26 -2.29 0.86
N PRO A 81 -16.52 -1.92 0.64
CA PRO A 81 -17.52 -1.81 1.72
C PRO A 81 -17.72 -3.16 2.43
N VAL A 82 -18.24 -3.12 3.67
CA VAL A 82 -18.44 -4.32 4.51
C VAL A 82 -19.27 -5.39 3.80
N GLU A 83 -20.30 -4.98 3.07
CA GLU A 83 -21.18 -5.89 2.31
C GLU A 83 -20.41 -6.65 1.22
N GLN A 84 -19.47 -5.98 0.57
CA GLN A 84 -18.61 -6.58 -0.46
C GLN A 84 -17.54 -7.49 0.15
N LEU A 85 -17.05 -7.17 1.36
CA LEU A 85 -16.06 -8.01 2.06
C LEU A 85 -16.61 -9.40 2.39
N THR A 86 -17.87 -9.53 2.75
CA THR A 86 -18.50 -10.82 3.01
C THR A 86 -18.46 -11.72 1.76
N SER A 87 -18.84 -11.17 0.60
CA SER A 87 -18.80 -11.88 -0.67
C SER A 87 -17.36 -12.20 -1.10
N PHE A 88 -16.44 -11.26 -0.91
CA PHE A 88 -15.02 -11.42 -1.19
C PHE A 88 -14.39 -12.55 -0.37
N LEU A 89 -14.62 -12.56 0.95
CA LEU A 89 -14.05 -13.56 1.85
C LEU A 89 -14.67 -14.95 1.64
N ARG A 90 -15.95 -15.03 1.27
CA ARG A 90 -16.59 -16.28 0.88
C ARG A 90 -15.89 -16.89 -0.34
N GLU A 91 -15.75 -16.12 -1.43
CA GLU A 91 -15.05 -16.58 -2.62
C GLU A 91 -13.56 -16.89 -2.35
N ALA A 92 -12.90 -16.12 -1.49
CA ALA A 92 -11.54 -16.41 -1.07
C ALA A 92 -11.42 -17.76 -0.33
N LYS A 93 -12.45 -18.14 0.43
CA LYS A 93 -12.53 -19.44 1.11
C LYS A 93 -12.71 -20.56 0.07
N ASP A 94 -13.63 -20.42 -0.85
CA ASP A 94 -13.90 -21.38 -1.92
C ASP A 94 -12.69 -21.55 -2.86
N SER A 95 -11.93 -20.48 -3.08
CA SER A 95 -10.67 -20.46 -3.83
C SER A 95 -9.45 -20.96 -3.02
N GLY A 96 -9.62 -21.32 -1.74
CA GLY A 96 -8.55 -21.85 -0.89
C GLY A 96 -7.51 -20.82 -0.41
N VAL A 97 -7.81 -19.51 -0.54
CA VAL A 97 -6.89 -18.40 -0.21
C VAL A 97 -7.42 -17.47 0.89
N PHE A 98 -8.38 -17.94 1.65
CA PHE A 98 -9.06 -17.22 2.73
C PHE A 98 -8.07 -16.63 3.75
N ALA A 99 -7.17 -17.46 4.29
CA ALA A 99 -6.23 -17.04 5.33
C ALA A 99 -5.37 -15.85 4.89
N LEU A 100 -4.91 -15.83 3.63
CA LEU A 100 -4.07 -14.75 3.11
C LEU A 100 -4.82 -13.41 3.14
N TYR A 101 -6.04 -13.35 2.62
CA TYR A 101 -6.80 -12.10 2.57
C TYR A 101 -7.42 -11.71 3.90
N TYR A 102 -7.78 -12.70 4.73
CA TYR A 102 -8.28 -12.44 6.08
C TYR A 102 -7.21 -11.77 6.96
N ILE A 103 -5.99 -12.30 6.94
CA ILE A 103 -4.86 -11.70 7.68
C ILE A 103 -4.50 -10.31 7.12
N ASP A 104 -4.53 -10.12 5.80
CA ASP A 104 -4.29 -8.80 5.20
C ASP A 104 -5.34 -7.76 5.66
N LEU A 105 -6.61 -8.13 5.60
CA LEU A 105 -7.74 -7.27 5.97
C LEU A 105 -7.85 -7.00 7.48
N THR A 106 -7.28 -7.85 8.34
CA THR A 106 -7.31 -7.65 9.80
C THR A 106 -6.05 -6.99 10.35
N THR A 107 -4.96 -6.97 9.59
CA THR A 107 -3.67 -6.41 10.02
C THR A 107 -3.21 -5.21 9.22
N GLY A 108 -3.75 -5.00 8.02
CA GLY A 108 -3.37 -3.92 7.12
C GLY A 108 -1.91 -3.99 6.65
N LEU A 109 -1.32 -5.17 6.54
CA LEU A 109 0.05 -5.37 6.08
C LEU A 109 0.25 -4.86 4.65
N ARG A 110 1.48 -4.44 4.32
CA ARG A 110 1.83 -4.25 2.91
C ARG A 110 1.96 -5.62 2.23
N ARG A 111 1.63 -5.72 0.95
CA ARG A 111 1.75 -6.98 0.19
C ARG A 111 3.07 -7.71 0.43
N GLY A 112 4.19 -7.00 0.34
CA GLY A 112 5.51 -7.61 0.56
C GLY A 112 5.74 -8.07 2.00
N GLU A 113 5.20 -7.38 2.99
CA GLU A 113 5.25 -7.75 4.41
C GLU A 113 4.43 -9.02 4.65
N LEU A 114 3.20 -9.08 4.13
CA LEU A 114 2.31 -10.24 4.24
C LEU A 114 2.97 -11.50 3.65
N LEU A 115 3.59 -11.38 2.47
CA LEU A 115 4.27 -12.49 1.80
C LEU A 115 5.59 -12.86 2.46
N GLY A 116 6.15 -11.96 3.25
CA GLY A 116 7.37 -12.17 4.03
C GLY A 116 7.15 -12.80 5.40
N LEU A 117 5.91 -13.12 5.78
CA LEU A 117 5.62 -13.73 7.08
C LEU A 117 6.14 -15.16 7.15
N LYS A 118 6.93 -15.43 8.20
CA LYS A 118 7.36 -16.77 8.61
C LYS A 118 6.66 -17.17 9.90
N TRP A 119 6.53 -18.47 10.16
CA TRP A 119 5.94 -18.97 11.40
C TRP A 119 6.72 -18.55 12.65
N SER A 120 8.04 -18.31 12.51
CA SER A 120 8.88 -17.73 13.58
C SER A 120 8.52 -16.31 13.98
N ASP A 121 7.75 -15.59 13.14
CA ASP A 121 7.30 -14.22 13.42
C ASP A 121 5.98 -14.19 14.20
N ILE A 122 5.32 -15.33 14.36
CA ILE A 122 3.97 -15.41 14.94
C ILE A 122 4.00 -16.19 16.24
N ASP A 123 3.62 -15.54 17.33
CA ASP A 123 3.36 -16.17 18.62
C ASP A 123 1.85 -16.42 18.72
N LEU A 124 1.43 -17.65 18.38
CA LEU A 124 0.02 -18.04 18.43
C LEU A 124 -0.51 -18.16 19.87
N GLY A 125 0.36 -18.24 20.87
CA GLY A 125 -0.02 -18.30 22.30
C GLY A 125 -0.33 -16.91 22.85
N LYS A 126 0.54 -15.93 22.54
CA LYS A 126 0.34 -14.53 22.93
C LYS A 126 -0.58 -13.75 21.99
N GLY A 127 -0.76 -14.25 20.77
CA GLY A 127 -1.51 -13.54 19.73
C GLY A 127 -0.73 -12.37 19.12
N ASP A 128 0.58 -12.50 18.96
CA ASP A 128 1.46 -11.47 18.41
C ASP A 128 2.00 -11.85 17.03
N LEU A 129 1.99 -10.90 16.11
CA LEU A 129 2.60 -11.00 14.78
C LEU A 129 3.67 -9.92 14.62
N ARG A 130 4.92 -10.31 14.39
CA ARG A 130 6.06 -9.41 14.17
C ARG A 130 6.34 -9.22 12.69
N VAL A 131 6.35 -7.98 12.23
CA VAL A 131 6.70 -7.62 10.85
C VAL A 131 8.21 -7.38 10.79
N GLN A 132 8.96 -8.28 10.13
CA GLN A 132 10.43 -8.32 10.18
C GLN A 132 11.08 -8.13 8.80
N ARG A 133 10.37 -8.49 7.73
CA ARG A 133 10.89 -8.51 6.36
C ARG A 133 9.79 -8.26 5.33
N GLN A 134 10.20 -8.13 4.10
CA GLN A 134 9.29 -8.05 2.96
C GLN A 134 9.80 -8.88 1.79
N ILE A 135 8.89 -9.41 0.98
CA ILE A 135 9.19 -10.05 -0.29
C ILE A 135 9.00 -9.06 -1.42
N GLY A 136 9.97 -8.99 -2.29
CA GLY A 136 9.91 -8.20 -3.52
C GLY A 136 10.42 -8.97 -4.72
N ARG A 137 10.39 -8.30 -5.88
CA ARG A 137 10.93 -8.83 -7.13
C ARG A 137 11.96 -7.85 -7.69
N ILE A 138 13.19 -8.32 -7.88
CA ILE A 138 14.28 -7.55 -8.48
C ILE A 138 14.87 -8.38 -9.62
N ASN A 139 14.99 -7.81 -10.80
CA ASN A 139 15.53 -8.48 -11.99
C ASN A 139 14.87 -9.85 -12.26
N GLY A 140 13.54 -9.91 -12.09
CA GLY A 140 12.78 -11.14 -12.30
C GLY A 140 12.82 -12.14 -11.15
N LYS A 141 13.75 -12.04 -10.19
CA LYS A 141 13.90 -12.94 -9.05
C LYS A 141 13.10 -12.46 -7.85
N ILE A 142 12.47 -13.40 -7.15
CA ILE A 142 11.79 -13.15 -5.88
C ILE A 142 12.87 -13.14 -4.79
N ILE A 143 12.94 -12.09 -4.00
CA ILE A 143 13.94 -11.93 -2.95
C ILE A 143 13.32 -11.46 -1.65
N GLU A 144 13.87 -11.95 -0.56
CA GLU A 144 13.63 -11.44 0.79
C GLU A 144 14.46 -10.16 1.00
N MET A 145 13.83 -9.11 1.53
CA MET A 145 14.43 -7.81 1.75
C MET A 145 14.14 -7.31 3.17
N PRO A 146 15.04 -6.53 3.78
CA PRO A 146 14.75 -5.80 5.01
C PRO A 146 13.64 -4.77 4.77
N LEU A 147 13.03 -4.33 5.85
CA LEU A 147 12.06 -3.24 5.80
C LEU A 147 12.76 -1.90 5.57
N LYS A 148 12.11 -0.98 4.84
CA LYS A 148 12.72 0.28 4.39
C LYS A 148 12.96 1.29 5.52
N THR A 149 12.20 1.23 6.61
CA THR A 149 12.24 2.20 7.71
C THR A 149 12.14 1.50 9.05
N LYS A 150 12.65 2.14 10.11
CA LYS A 150 12.55 1.63 11.49
C LYS A 150 11.08 1.42 11.91
N ASN A 151 10.19 2.33 11.55
CA ASN A 151 8.76 2.23 11.89
C ASN A 151 8.01 1.10 11.17
N ALA A 152 8.61 0.51 10.14
CA ALA A 152 8.03 -0.65 9.47
C ALA A 152 8.17 -1.93 10.32
N TYR A 153 9.22 -2.01 11.18
CA TYR A 153 9.39 -3.07 12.18
C TYR A 153 8.40 -2.82 13.32
N ARG A 154 7.44 -3.69 13.46
CA ARG A 154 6.37 -3.54 14.44
C ARG A 154 5.77 -4.88 14.82
N THR A 155 5.15 -4.93 16.00
CA THR A 155 4.35 -6.06 16.45
C THR A 155 2.88 -5.68 16.35
N LEU A 156 2.07 -6.58 15.79
CA LEU A 156 0.64 -6.43 15.61
C LEU A 156 -0.09 -7.45 16.48
N PRO A 157 -1.03 -7.05 17.32
CA PRO A 157 -1.89 -8.00 18.04
C PRO A 157 -2.85 -8.67 17.05
N LEU A 158 -3.09 -9.95 17.26
CA LEU A 158 -4.02 -10.77 16.48
C LEU A 158 -5.31 -11.01 17.27
N SER A 159 -6.45 -10.90 16.62
CA SER A 159 -7.72 -11.33 17.19
C SER A 159 -7.79 -12.85 17.36
N ALA A 160 -8.68 -13.34 18.21
CA ALA A 160 -8.91 -14.78 18.40
C ALA A 160 -9.25 -15.49 17.08
N ASP A 161 -10.03 -14.83 16.22
CA ASP A 161 -10.37 -15.36 14.90
C ASP A 161 -9.16 -15.43 13.97
N ALA A 162 -8.29 -14.41 13.98
CA ALA A 162 -7.06 -14.40 13.19
C ALA A 162 -6.11 -15.53 13.64
N ILE A 163 -6.01 -15.76 14.94
CA ILE A 163 -5.24 -16.89 15.50
C ILE A 163 -5.82 -18.22 15.03
N SER A 164 -7.15 -18.39 15.06
CA SER A 164 -7.83 -19.59 14.61
C SER A 164 -7.58 -19.86 13.13
N VAL A 165 -7.67 -18.81 12.29
CA VAL A 165 -7.37 -18.88 10.85
C VAL A 165 -5.91 -19.28 10.62
N LEU A 166 -4.97 -18.72 11.38
CA LEU A 166 -3.55 -19.04 11.26
C LEU A 166 -3.23 -20.46 11.72
N LYS A 167 -3.91 -20.98 12.75
CA LYS A 167 -3.78 -22.40 13.17
C LYS A 167 -4.19 -23.34 12.05
N ILE A 168 -5.33 -23.09 11.40
CA ILE A 168 -5.81 -23.86 10.25
C ILE A 168 -4.80 -23.77 9.09
N GLN A 169 -4.30 -22.56 8.81
CA GLN A 169 -3.31 -22.33 7.77
C GLN A 169 -2.01 -23.11 8.07
N LYS A 170 -1.56 -23.15 9.31
CA LYS A 170 -0.36 -23.90 9.72
C LYS A 170 -0.49 -25.40 9.47
N CYS A 171 -1.64 -25.96 9.79
CA CYS A 171 -1.94 -27.38 9.47
C CYS A 171 -1.94 -27.62 7.95
N LYS A 172 -2.48 -26.66 7.16
CA LYS A 172 -2.58 -26.77 5.71
C LYS A 172 -1.20 -26.74 5.01
N VAL A 173 -0.27 -25.90 5.47
CA VAL A 173 1.06 -25.74 4.84
C VAL A 173 2.13 -26.65 5.39
N GLY A 174 1.85 -27.37 6.47
CA GLY A 174 2.76 -28.37 7.07
C GLY A 174 4.09 -27.75 7.53
N ASN A 175 5.20 -28.34 7.07
CA ASN A 175 6.56 -27.96 7.49
C ASN A 175 7.14 -26.73 6.76
N SER A 176 6.33 -25.96 6.00
CA SER A 176 6.81 -24.71 5.40
C SER A 176 7.24 -23.71 6.46
N GLU A 177 8.37 -23.02 6.26
CA GLU A 177 8.76 -21.88 7.09
C GLU A 177 7.83 -20.65 6.87
N TRP A 178 7.25 -20.55 5.66
CA TRP A 178 6.40 -19.44 5.22
C TRP A 178 4.94 -19.66 5.62
N VAL A 179 4.29 -18.60 6.06
CA VAL A 179 2.85 -18.63 6.36
C VAL A 179 2.03 -18.78 5.06
N PHE A 180 2.51 -18.18 3.98
CA PHE A 180 1.90 -18.23 2.65
C PHE A 180 2.94 -18.68 1.61
N PRO A 181 3.25 -19.99 1.57
CA PRO A 181 4.23 -20.52 0.64
C PRO A 181 3.72 -20.52 -0.80
N SER A 182 4.66 -20.47 -1.73
CA SER A 182 4.41 -20.83 -3.12
C SER A 182 4.22 -22.35 -3.28
N PRO A 183 3.66 -22.83 -4.40
CA PRO A 183 3.59 -24.28 -4.66
C PRO A 183 4.94 -25.01 -4.65
N THR A 184 6.04 -24.28 -4.83
CA THR A 184 7.42 -24.81 -4.79
C THR A 184 8.07 -24.71 -3.41
N GLY A 185 7.32 -24.32 -2.36
CA GLY A 185 7.79 -24.26 -0.97
C GLY A 185 8.48 -22.95 -0.58
N GLY A 186 8.89 -22.10 -1.52
CA GLY A 186 9.47 -20.79 -1.27
C GLY A 186 8.43 -19.72 -1.00
N PRO A 187 8.83 -18.43 -0.89
CA PRO A 187 7.91 -17.33 -0.72
C PRO A 187 7.02 -17.13 -1.96
N MET A 188 5.77 -16.74 -1.75
CA MET A 188 4.83 -16.51 -2.84
C MET A 188 5.22 -15.25 -3.63
N SER A 189 5.07 -15.31 -4.97
CA SER A 189 5.34 -14.16 -5.85
C SER A 189 4.32 -13.04 -5.63
N PRO A 190 4.76 -11.78 -5.51
CA PRO A 190 3.85 -10.63 -5.47
C PRO A 190 2.89 -10.54 -6.68
N ASP A 191 3.31 -11.02 -7.85
CA ASP A 191 2.47 -11.01 -9.05
C ASP A 191 1.40 -12.10 -8.99
N SER A 192 1.77 -13.31 -8.50
CA SER A 192 0.82 -14.42 -8.31
C SER A 192 -0.32 -14.03 -7.37
N VAL A 193 0.00 -13.34 -6.26
CA VAL A 193 -1.01 -12.85 -5.30
C VAL A 193 -1.94 -11.82 -5.93
N LEU A 194 -1.41 -10.93 -6.78
CA LEU A 194 -2.23 -9.96 -7.51
C LEU A 194 -3.17 -10.65 -8.50
N HIS A 195 -2.69 -11.65 -9.22
CA HIS A 195 -3.53 -12.45 -10.12
C HIS A 195 -4.61 -13.23 -9.37
N MET A 196 -4.27 -13.78 -8.20
CA MET A 196 -5.24 -14.46 -7.32
C MET A 196 -6.32 -13.47 -6.84
N LEU A 197 -5.94 -12.26 -6.38
CA LEU A 197 -6.89 -11.22 -5.97
C LEU A 197 -7.88 -10.91 -7.10
N HIS A 198 -7.38 -10.68 -8.32
CA HIS A 198 -8.25 -10.34 -9.44
C HIS A 198 -9.20 -11.50 -9.82
N ARG A 199 -8.77 -12.77 -9.65
CA ARG A 199 -9.65 -13.94 -9.87
C ARG A 199 -10.75 -14.02 -8.82
N VAL A 200 -10.41 -13.83 -7.53
CA VAL A 200 -11.40 -13.84 -6.43
C VAL A 200 -12.42 -12.72 -6.64
N LEU A 201 -11.96 -11.48 -6.89
CA LEU A 201 -12.86 -10.35 -7.15
C LEU A 201 -13.79 -10.60 -8.33
N LYS A 202 -13.26 -11.14 -9.45
CA LYS A 202 -14.06 -11.46 -10.64
C LYS A 202 -15.14 -12.51 -10.35
N ARG A 203 -14.81 -13.59 -9.60
CA ARG A 203 -15.75 -14.65 -9.23
C ARG A 203 -16.79 -14.16 -8.23
N ALA A 204 -16.41 -13.27 -7.32
CA ALA A 204 -17.32 -12.64 -6.38
C ALA A 204 -18.22 -11.56 -7.02
N GLY A 205 -18.05 -11.25 -8.32
CA GLY A 205 -18.79 -10.18 -9.00
C GLY A 205 -18.43 -8.77 -8.55
N LEU A 206 -17.22 -8.60 -7.98
CA LEU A 206 -16.77 -7.35 -7.37
C LEU A 206 -15.87 -6.52 -8.32
N PRO A 207 -15.83 -5.20 -8.14
CA PRO A 207 -14.94 -4.35 -8.93
C PRO A 207 -13.47 -4.71 -8.70
N LYS A 208 -12.66 -4.50 -9.73
CA LYS A 208 -11.22 -4.73 -9.66
C LYS A 208 -10.57 -3.65 -8.81
N VAL A 209 -9.97 -4.05 -7.68
CA VAL A 209 -9.16 -3.19 -6.81
C VAL A 209 -7.69 -3.61 -6.83
N ARG A 210 -6.80 -2.70 -6.44
CA ARG A 210 -5.38 -3.00 -6.29
C ARG A 210 -5.17 -3.76 -4.97
N PHE A 211 -4.08 -4.53 -4.87
CA PHE A 211 -3.77 -5.21 -3.60
C PHE A 211 -3.63 -4.20 -2.43
N HIS A 212 -3.04 -3.05 -2.68
CA HIS A 212 -2.88 -2.01 -1.65
C HIS A 212 -4.21 -1.41 -1.18
N ASP A 213 -5.27 -1.53 -1.97
CA ASP A 213 -6.60 -1.05 -1.59
C ASP A 213 -7.23 -1.90 -0.48
N LEU A 214 -6.80 -3.17 -0.28
CA LEU A 214 -7.20 -3.98 0.89
C LEU A 214 -6.67 -3.37 2.20
N ARG A 215 -5.43 -2.88 2.19
CA ARG A 215 -4.87 -2.14 3.33
C ARG A 215 -5.59 -0.80 3.54
N HIS A 216 -6.01 -0.12 2.48
CA HIS A 216 -6.86 1.06 2.60
C HIS A 216 -8.23 0.71 3.19
N THR A 217 -8.80 -0.43 2.81
CA THR A 217 -10.03 -0.96 3.38
C THR A 217 -9.90 -1.19 4.88
N PHE A 218 -8.83 -1.89 5.33
CA PHE A 218 -8.53 -2.05 6.76
C PHE A 218 -8.51 -0.70 7.49
N ALA A 219 -7.72 0.26 6.99
CA ALA A 219 -7.57 1.56 7.65
C ALA A 219 -8.88 2.35 7.72
N THR A 220 -9.65 2.36 6.62
CA THR A 220 -10.95 3.03 6.55
C THR A 220 -11.93 2.42 7.54
N LEU A 221 -12.05 1.09 7.57
CA LEU A 221 -12.95 0.40 8.49
C LEU A 221 -12.54 0.59 9.96
N ALA A 222 -11.25 0.52 10.27
CA ALA A 222 -10.76 0.76 11.63
C ALA A 222 -11.14 2.17 12.11
N LEU A 223 -10.90 3.20 11.29
CA LEU A 223 -11.23 4.59 11.61
C LEU A 223 -12.74 4.82 11.71
N GLN A 224 -13.54 4.21 10.82
CA GLN A 224 -15.01 4.29 10.86
C GLN A 224 -15.60 3.66 12.13
N ASN A 225 -14.93 2.63 12.67
CA ASN A 225 -15.33 1.96 13.89
C ASN A 225 -14.63 2.52 15.17
N GLY A 226 -14.12 3.75 15.10
CA GLY A 226 -13.65 4.49 16.27
C GLY A 226 -12.23 4.17 16.71
N VAL A 227 -11.45 3.37 15.97
CA VAL A 227 -10.03 3.18 16.29
C VAL A 227 -9.29 4.49 16.04
N ASP A 228 -8.54 4.98 17.01
CA ASP A 228 -7.83 6.23 16.90
C ASP A 228 -6.76 6.21 15.80
N ILE A 229 -6.50 7.38 15.22
CA ILE A 229 -5.64 7.52 14.04
C ILE A 229 -4.17 7.17 14.33
N LYS A 230 -3.70 7.37 15.56
CA LYS A 230 -2.32 7.06 15.98
C LYS A 230 -2.13 5.55 16.05
N THR A 231 -3.12 4.83 16.60
CA THR A 231 -3.15 3.36 16.61
C THR A 231 -3.17 2.80 15.20
N VAL A 232 -4.07 3.27 14.32
CA VAL A 232 -4.12 2.84 12.92
C VAL A 232 -2.79 3.14 12.21
N SER A 233 -2.21 4.33 12.41
CA SER A 233 -0.90 4.70 11.84
C SER A 233 0.21 3.76 12.30
N GLY A 234 0.22 3.41 13.59
CA GLY A 234 1.17 2.45 14.18
C GLY A 234 1.00 1.05 13.59
N MET A 235 -0.21 0.53 13.50
CA MET A 235 -0.51 -0.77 12.88
C MET A 235 -0.07 -0.81 11.42
N LEU A 236 -0.29 0.26 10.69
CA LEU A 236 0.15 0.38 9.30
C LEU A 236 1.67 0.56 9.15
N GLY A 237 2.40 0.99 10.19
CA GLY A 237 3.81 1.35 10.09
C GLY A 237 4.03 2.53 9.16
N HIS A 238 3.21 3.58 9.31
CA HIS A 238 3.42 4.85 8.63
C HIS A 238 4.50 5.67 9.36
N PHE A 239 5.19 6.52 8.59
CA PHE A 239 6.22 7.40 9.15
C PHE A 239 5.64 8.39 10.17
N SER A 240 4.43 8.90 9.91
CA SER A 240 3.74 9.84 10.81
C SER A 240 2.23 9.63 10.79
N ALA A 241 1.56 9.96 11.89
CA ALA A 241 0.10 10.00 11.97
C ALA A 241 -0.50 11.06 11.03
N GLY A 242 0.23 12.16 10.76
CA GLY A 242 -0.16 13.18 9.78
C GLY A 242 -0.38 12.60 8.39
N PHE A 243 0.50 11.70 7.93
CA PHE A 243 0.29 11.02 6.65
C PHE A 243 -1.01 10.19 6.63
N THR A 244 -1.33 9.52 7.74
CA THR A 244 -2.59 8.78 7.88
C THR A 244 -3.78 9.73 7.88
N LEU A 245 -3.70 10.85 8.60
CA LEU A 245 -4.73 11.88 8.64
C LEU A 245 -5.00 12.45 7.23
N ASP A 246 -3.97 12.86 6.51
CA ASP A 246 -4.09 13.41 5.15
C ASP A 246 -4.68 12.39 4.15
N THR A 247 -4.34 11.11 4.36
CA THR A 247 -4.79 10.02 3.49
C THR A 247 -6.26 9.68 3.71
N TYR A 248 -6.72 9.70 4.97
CA TYR A 248 -8.07 9.28 5.39
C TYR A 248 -8.91 10.44 5.96
N ALA A 249 -8.59 11.69 5.61
CA ALA A 249 -9.30 12.89 6.09
C ALA A 249 -10.82 12.85 5.85
N HIS A 250 -11.25 12.23 4.73
CA HIS A 250 -12.66 12.06 4.39
C HIS A 250 -13.43 11.19 5.40
N VAL A 251 -12.76 10.19 5.99
CA VAL A 251 -13.35 9.30 7.02
C VAL A 251 -13.55 10.05 8.33
N THR A 252 -12.64 10.96 8.69
CA THR A 252 -12.69 11.72 9.93
C THR A 252 -13.82 12.77 9.97
N THR A 253 -14.39 13.10 8.83
CA THR A 253 -15.54 14.05 8.76
C THR A 253 -16.81 13.45 9.37
N SER A 254 -17.05 12.15 9.21
CA SER A 254 -18.16 11.45 9.88
C SER A 254 -17.92 11.36 11.40
N ALA A 255 -16.69 11.10 11.84
CA ALA A 255 -16.33 11.08 13.24
C ALA A 255 -16.53 12.43 13.95
N LYS A 256 -16.33 13.56 13.25
CA LYS A 256 -16.64 14.89 13.80
C LYS A 256 -18.14 15.08 14.09
N ARG A 257 -19.01 14.58 13.22
CA ARG A 257 -20.46 14.64 13.41
C ARG A 257 -20.90 13.76 14.61
N GLU A 258 -20.32 12.58 14.72
CA GLU A 258 -20.56 11.65 15.84
C GLU A 258 -20.09 12.27 17.18
N ALA A 259 -18.90 12.88 17.20
CA ALA A 259 -18.38 13.59 18.35
C ALA A 259 -19.29 14.75 18.78
N ALA A 260 -19.79 15.56 17.81
CA ALA A 260 -20.74 16.63 18.09
C ALA A 260 -22.05 16.09 18.69
N LYS A 261 -22.58 14.97 18.16
CA LYS A 261 -23.76 14.28 18.70
C LYS A 261 -23.53 13.76 20.13
N THR A 262 -22.38 13.13 20.36
CA THR A 262 -21.98 12.62 21.68
C THR A 262 -21.89 13.75 22.70
N MET A 263 -21.24 14.88 22.34
CA MET A 263 -21.16 16.05 23.21
C MET A 263 -22.53 16.66 23.48
N GLY A 264 -23.40 16.75 22.45
CA GLY A 264 -24.78 17.19 22.62
C GLY A 264 -25.56 16.32 23.60
N ASN A 265 -25.46 15.00 23.50
CA ASN A 265 -26.11 14.06 24.40
C ASN A 265 -25.58 14.14 25.84
N LEU A 266 -24.26 14.32 26.01
CA LEU A 266 -23.65 14.47 27.34
C LEU A 266 -24.09 15.77 28.05
N LEU A 267 -24.35 16.82 27.30
CA LEU A 267 -24.73 18.12 27.83
C LEU A 267 -26.26 18.35 27.85
N SER A 268 -27.05 17.47 27.26
CA SER A 268 -28.51 17.61 27.20
C SER A 268 -29.22 17.58 28.55
N GLY A 269 -28.55 17.06 29.61
CA GLY A 269 -29.02 17.12 31.00
C GLY A 269 -28.63 18.42 31.74
N ALA A 270 -27.88 19.32 31.10
CA ALA A 270 -27.42 20.59 31.69
C ALA A 270 -28.14 21.82 31.12
N VAL A 271 -29.05 21.62 30.15
CA VAL A 271 -29.96 22.61 29.56
C VAL A 271 -31.37 22.21 29.94
#